data_bb2a0a916c558ad1586632af961dcb11
#
_entry.id   bb2a0a916c558ad1586632af961dcb11
#
_cell.length_a   1.000
_cell.length_b   1.000
_cell.length_c   1.000
_cell.angle_alpha   90.00
_cell.angle_beta   90.00
_cell.angle_gamma   90.00
#
_symmetry.space_group_name_H-M   'P 1'
#
loop_
_entity.id
_entity.type
_entity.pdbx_description
1 polymer ?
#
loop_
_entity_poly.entity_id
_entity_poly.type
_entity_poly.pdbx_seq_one_letter_code
_entity_poly.pdbx_strand_id
1 'polypeptide(L)'
;MPDDRKVIYEFKRNAEETMRISLSTFKGRTYVDIRLFYTDANEELAPTKKGVTITPELWDEFRAGVAAAEALLQEKNLWHPTSSEGPK
;
A
#
# COMPACT_ATOMS: atom_id res chain seq x y z
N MET A 1 -0.58 -0.07 25.54
CA MET A 1 -0.45 -1.17 24.73
C MET A 1 0.14 -0.86 23.41
N PRO A 2 1.03 -1.60 23.05
CA PRO A 2 1.67 -1.29 21.78
C PRO A 2 0.71 -1.42 20.64
N ASP A 3 1.10 -0.80 19.56
CA ASP A 3 0.35 -0.88 18.34
C ASP A 3 0.36 -2.29 17.84
N ASP A 4 -0.75 -2.66 17.26
CA ASP A 4 -0.84 -3.89 16.53
C ASP A 4 -0.67 -3.56 15.08
N ARG A 5 0.23 -4.24 14.42
CA ARG A 5 0.47 -4.00 13.01
C ARG A 5 0.61 -5.33 12.31
N LYS A 6 -0.15 -5.48 11.25
CA LYS A 6 -0.09 -6.69 10.45
C LYS A 6 0.22 -6.32 9.02
N VAL A 7 1.30 -6.84 8.48
CA VAL A 7 1.65 -6.60 7.09
C VAL A 7 0.70 -7.42 6.23
N ILE A 8 0.02 -6.75 5.30
CA ILE A 8 -0.93 -7.39 4.42
C ILE A 8 -0.28 -7.76 3.11
N TYR A 9 0.54 -6.85 2.58
CA TYR A 9 1.10 -7.04 1.26
C TYR A 9 2.31 -6.13 1.12
N GLU A 10 3.28 -6.56 0.37
CA GLU A 10 4.39 -5.67 0.07
C GLU A 10 5.02 -6.08 -1.25
N PHE A 11 5.64 -5.12 -1.90
CA PHE A 11 6.32 -5.37 -3.15
C PHE A 11 7.43 -4.35 -3.29
N LYS A 12 8.47 -4.71 -4.03
CA LYS A 12 9.59 -3.83 -4.23
C LYS A 12 9.26 -2.77 -5.26
N ARG A 13 9.58 -1.54 -4.94
CA ARG A 13 9.47 -0.46 -5.88
C ARG A 13 10.72 -0.34 -6.73
N ASN A 14 11.87 -0.56 -6.08
CA ASN A 14 13.16 -0.60 -6.77
C ASN A 14 14.10 -1.36 -5.85
N ALA A 15 15.38 -1.34 -6.14
CA ALA A 15 16.35 -2.16 -5.41
C ALA A 15 16.39 -1.84 -3.93
N GLU A 16 16.12 -0.60 -3.56
CA GLU A 16 16.26 -0.18 -2.17
C GLU A 16 14.97 0.13 -1.47
N GLU A 17 13.86 0.22 -2.19
CA GLU A 17 12.60 0.66 -1.60
C GLU A 17 11.52 -0.39 -1.77
N THR A 18 10.75 -0.56 -0.70
CA THR A 18 9.65 -1.52 -0.68
C THR A 18 8.38 -0.77 -0.30
N MET A 19 7.33 -0.99 -1.08
CA MET A 19 6.02 -0.46 -0.75
C MET A 19 5.31 -1.49 0.11
N ARG A 20 4.84 -1.09 1.27
CA ARG A 20 4.22 -2.03 2.21
C ARG A 20 2.85 -1.53 2.61
N ILE A 21 1.89 -2.44 2.60
CA ILE A 21 0.53 -2.17 3.03
C ILE A 21 0.29 -2.95 4.30
N SER A 22 -0.10 -2.26 5.36
CA SER A 22 -0.28 -2.86 6.66
C SER A 22 -1.61 -2.45 7.26
N LEU A 23 -2.14 -3.29 8.13
CA LEU A 23 -3.28 -2.92 8.95
C LEU A 23 -2.74 -2.60 10.32
N SER A 24 -3.03 -1.41 10.80
CA SER A 24 -2.48 -0.93 12.07
C SER A 24 -3.59 -0.55 13.02
N THR A 25 -3.38 -0.84 14.29
CA THR A 25 -4.31 -0.42 15.33
C THR A 25 -3.54 0.44 16.32
N PHE A 26 -4.05 1.64 16.55
CA PHE A 26 -3.41 2.59 17.44
C PHE A 26 -4.49 3.29 18.23
N LYS A 27 -4.42 3.19 19.56
CA LYS A 27 -5.37 3.83 20.47
C LYS A 27 -6.80 3.43 20.12
N GLY A 28 -6.99 2.15 19.86
CA GLY A 28 -8.32 1.62 19.57
C GLY A 28 -8.85 1.90 18.19
N ARG A 29 -8.08 2.53 17.35
CA ARG A 29 -8.50 2.82 15.98
C ARG A 29 -7.68 2.02 15.01
N THR A 30 -8.33 1.50 14.00
CA THR A 30 -7.68 0.66 13.00
C THR A 30 -7.68 1.38 11.65
N TYR A 31 -6.57 1.30 10.96
CA TYR A 31 -6.47 1.93 9.66
C TYR A 31 -5.48 1.17 8.79
N VAL A 32 -5.58 1.40 7.49
CA VAL A 32 -4.64 0.83 6.53
C VAL A 32 -3.52 1.82 6.34
N ASP A 33 -2.30 1.33 6.44
CA ASP A 33 -1.11 2.17 6.24
C ASP A 33 -0.42 1.71 4.97
N ILE A 34 -0.25 2.63 4.03
CA ILE A 34 0.45 2.36 2.78
C ILE A 34 1.71 3.20 2.81
N ARG A 35 2.85 2.56 2.92
CA ARG A 35 4.07 3.28 3.22
C ARG A 35 5.26 2.73 2.47
N LEU A 36 6.19 3.62 2.17
CA LEU A 36 7.44 3.25 1.55
C LEU A 36 8.45 2.96 2.64
N PHE A 37 9.12 1.84 2.52
CA PHE A 37 10.21 1.45 3.41
C PHE A 37 11.49 1.43 2.61
N TYR A 38 12.61 1.68 3.27
CA TYR A 38 13.89 1.58 2.59
C TYR A 38 14.74 0.53 3.30
N THR A 39 15.69 -0.02 2.56
CA THR A 39 16.60 -1.01 3.12
C THR A 39 17.78 -0.27 3.71
N ASP A 40 17.99 -0.45 5.01
CA ASP A 40 19.06 0.29 5.69
C ASP A 40 20.39 -0.45 5.56
N ALA A 41 21.40 0.06 6.25
CA ALA A 41 22.74 -0.50 6.13
C ALA A 41 22.84 -1.93 6.65
N ASN A 42 21.91 -2.32 7.51
CA ASN A 42 21.86 -3.69 8.04
C ASN A 42 20.98 -4.59 7.19
N GLU A 43 20.56 -4.11 6.05
CA GLU A 43 19.65 -4.84 5.16
C GLU A 43 18.31 -5.13 5.79
N GLU A 44 17.85 -4.23 6.65
CA GLU A 44 16.56 -4.33 7.27
C GLU A 44 15.67 -3.21 6.75
N LEU A 45 14.38 -3.48 6.67
CA LEU A 45 13.44 -2.49 6.17
C LEU A 45 13.15 -1.48 7.27
N ALA A 46 13.24 -0.21 6.93
CA ALA A 46 12.94 0.88 7.84
C ALA A 46 11.89 1.78 7.21
N PRO A 47 10.93 2.27 8.00
CA PRO A 47 9.87 3.09 7.45
C PRO A 47 10.38 4.48 7.08
N THR A 48 9.69 5.08 6.12
CA THR A 48 9.95 6.47 5.76
C THR A 48 8.71 7.28 6.07
N LYS A 49 8.80 8.58 5.86
CA LYS A 49 7.63 9.44 6.02
C LYS A 49 6.75 9.43 4.79
N LYS A 50 7.14 8.71 3.75
CA LYS A 50 6.37 8.69 2.51
C LYS A 50 5.31 7.62 2.61
N GLY A 51 4.13 8.02 3.00
CA GLY A 51 3.03 7.09 3.14
C GLY A 51 1.76 7.80 3.50
N VAL A 52 0.67 7.06 3.47
CA VAL A 52 -0.64 7.59 3.83
C VAL A 52 -1.37 6.55 4.67
N THR A 53 -2.28 7.02 5.49
CA THR A 53 -3.14 6.14 6.25
C THR A 53 -4.58 6.38 5.84
N ILE A 54 -5.32 5.30 5.69
CA ILE A 54 -6.71 5.39 5.28
C ILE A 54 -7.56 4.65 6.31
N THR A 55 -8.49 5.36 6.92
CA THR A 55 -9.39 4.73 7.87
C THR A 55 -10.46 3.94 7.13
N PRO A 56 -11.08 2.95 7.77
CA PRO A 56 -12.14 2.21 7.11
C PRO A 56 -13.28 3.09 6.63
N GLU A 57 -13.54 4.20 7.32
CA GLU A 57 -14.62 5.10 6.91
C GLU A 57 -14.33 5.73 5.55
N LEU A 58 -13.07 5.88 5.20
CA LEU A 58 -12.69 6.50 3.94
C LEU A 58 -12.27 5.49 2.88
N TRP A 59 -12.38 4.22 3.20
CA TRP A 59 -11.88 3.19 2.29
C TRP A 59 -12.62 3.20 0.96
N ASP A 60 -13.93 3.40 1.01
CA ASP A 60 -14.71 3.44 -0.23
C ASP A 60 -14.27 4.58 -1.12
N GLU A 61 -13.99 5.74 -0.52
CA GLU A 61 -13.49 6.86 -1.30
C GLU A 61 -12.14 6.57 -1.90
N PHE A 62 -11.28 5.94 -1.12
CA PHE A 62 -9.95 5.60 -1.61
C PHE A 62 -10.04 4.61 -2.77
N ARG A 63 -10.90 3.61 -2.63
CA ARG A 63 -11.09 2.64 -3.71
C ARG A 63 -11.61 3.30 -4.96
N ALA A 64 -12.51 4.24 -4.80
CA ALA A 64 -13.04 4.95 -5.96
C ALA A 64 -11.94 5.70 -6.69
N GLY A 65 -11.03 6.30 -5.92
CA GLY A 65 -9.89 6.98 -6.53
C GLY A 65 -8.98 6.04 -7.28
N VAL A 66 -8.74 4.87 -6.69
CA VAL A 66 -7.92 3.86 -7.37
C VAL A 66 -8.58 3.42 -8.67
N ALA A 67 -9.89 3.18 -8.63
CA ALA A 67 -10.62 2.76 -9.83
C ALA A 67 -10.55 3.84 -10.92
N ALA A 68 -10.67 5.10 -10.51
CA ALA A 68 -10.57 6.19 -11.46
C ALA A 68 -9.18 6.25 -12.09
N ALA A 69 -8.17 6.02 -11.27
CA ALA A 69 -6.80 6.00 -11.78
C ALA A 69 -6.61 4.86 -12.78
N GLU A 70 -7.18 3.70 -12.46
CA GLU A 70 -7.06 2.56 -13.36
C GLU A 70 -7.74 2.85 -14.71
N ALA A 71 -8.90 3.48 -14.67
CA ALA A 71 -9.60 3.80 -15.91
C ALA A 71 -8.76 4.73 -16.78
N LEU A 72 -8.15 5.72 -16.18
CA LEU A 72 -7.32 6.65 -16.94
C LEU A 72 -6.06 5.99 -17.46
N LEU A 73 -5.46 5.12 -16.67
CA LEU A 73 -4.28 4.40 -17.11
C LEU A 73 -4.60 3.52 -18.32
N GLN A 74 -5.78 2.90 -18.31
CA GLN A 74 -6.19 2.09 -19.46
C GLN A 74 -6.46 2.95 -20.67
N GLU A 75 -7.11 4.09 -20.47
CA GLU A 75 -7.41 4.98 -21.57
C GLU A 75 -6.14 5.45 -22.26
N LYS A 76 -5.09 5.66 -21.50
CA LYS A 76 -3.82 6.12 -22.06
C LYS A 76 -2.90 4.98 -22.44
N ASN A 77 -3.37 3.75 -22.34
CA ASN A 77 -2.58 2.56 -22.69
C ASN A 77 -1.32 2.43 -21.86
N LEU A 78 -1.37 2.88 -20.63
CA LEU A 78 -0.24 2.77 -19.72
C LEU A 78 -0.31 1.52 -18.87
N TRP A 79 -1.48 0.93 -18.76
CA TRP A 79 -1.66 -0.26 -17.94
C TRP A 79 -2.97 -0.96 -18.34
N HIS A 80 -2.97 -2.28 -18.27
CA HIS A 80 -4.16 -3.08 -18.49
C HIS A 80 -4.19 -4.17 -17.42
N PRO A 81 -5.37 -4.52 -16.94
CA PRO A 81 -5.44 -5.60 -15.95
C PRO A 81 -4.94 -6.89 -16.57
N THR A 82 -4.23 -7.66 -15.79
CA THR A 82 -3.73 -8.91 -16.30
C THR A 82 -4.76 -9.96 -16.12
N SER A 83 -5.68 -9.88 -15.91
CA SER A 83 -6.70 -10.71 -15.90
C SER A 83 -6.52 -11.96 -15.60
N SER A 84 -6.77 -12.36 -15.85
CA SER A 84 -6.84 -13.19 -15.72
C SER A 84 -6.34 -13.95 -15.05
N GLU A 85 -5.98 -14.17 -14.86
CA GLU A 85 -5.48 -14.77 -14.40
C GLU A 85 -5.10 -14.65 -13.32
N GLY A 86 -5.20 -14.45 -12.94
CA GLY A 86 -4.82 -14.32 -11.94
C GLY A 86 -3.95 -14.91 -11.43
N PRO A 87 -3.59 -15.04 -10.83
CA PRO A 87 -2.55 -15.48 -10.43
C PRO A 87 -2.39 -16.59 -10.01
N LYS A 88 -2.34 -16.69 -10.11
CA LYS A 88 -2.18 -17.36 -9.83
C LYS A 88 -1.85 -17.60 -9.18
#